data_e2676997d29dbad45286feb7b7f20be6
#
_entry.id   e2676997d29dbad45286feb7b7f20be6
#
_cell.length_a   1.000
_cell.length_b   1.000
_cell.length_c   1.000
_cell.angle_alpha   90.00
_cell.angle_beta   90.00
_cell.angle_gamma   90.00
#
_symmetry.space_group_name_H-M   'P 1'
#
loop_
_entity.id
_entity.type
_entity.pdbx_description
1 polymer ?
#
loop_
_entity_poly.entity_id
_entity_poly.type
_entity_poly.pdbx_seq_one_letter_code
_entity_poly.pdbx_strand_id
1 'polypeptide(L)'
;MDGEVIERAAQLVSGAGDGRLSLKDAEVLLTLVKDGKMITSTEMDTVDYLFKNFRWTPVADEWFRKELKAANKKAPMPISLEELSRKHFATQDVLSDTTARNARKHALEAATSETNLDHDDIGLWIRLRDGSTVEVFSNFIELEEDFVQLRGGCLVPVRAI
;
A
#
# COMPACT_ATOMS: atom_id res chain seq x y z
N MET A 1 5.17 -9.42 0.94
CA MET A 1 4.37 -10.25 -0.02
C MET A 1 3.11 -10.71 0.68
N ASP A 2 1.99 -10.62 0.02
CA ASP A 2 0.69 -11.04 0.55
C ASP A 2 0.49 -12.55 0.34
N GLY A 3 0.42 -13.30 1.46
CA GLY A 3 0.28 -14.76 1.45
C GLY A 3 -1.10 -15.21 0.92
N GLU A 4 -2.16 -14.45 1.18
CA GLU A 4 -3.53 -14.78 0.76
C GLU A 4 -3.67 -14.74 -0.76
N VAL A 5 -3.11 -13.72 -1.41
CA VAL A 5 -3.10 -13.60 -2.87
C VAL A 5 -2.33 -14.74 -3.53
N ILE A 6 -1.18 -15.12 -2.95
CA ILE A 6 -0.34 -16.23 -3.46
C ILE A 6 -1.06 -17.57 -3.32
N GLU A 7 -1.66 -17.83 -2.16
CA GLU A 7 -2.42 -19.05 -1.92
C GLU A 7 -3.63 -19.14 -2.88
N ARG A 8 -4.32 -18.02 -3.08
CA ARG A 8 -5.44 -17.97 -4.03
C ARG A 8 -5.00 -18.26 -5.46
N ALA A 9 -3.88 -17.72 -5.90
CA ALA A 9 -3.32 -18.03 -7.22
C ALA A 9 -2.99 -19.52 -7.37
N ALA A 10 -2.39 -20.14 -6.34
CA ALA A 10 -2.10 -21.56 -6.33
C ALA A 10 -3.37 -22.42 -6.40
N GLN A 11 -4.44 -22.03 -5.70
CA GLN A 11 -5.74 -22.71 -5.78
C GLN A 11 -6.35 -22.63 -7.18
N LEU A 12 -6.29 -21.46 -7.82
CA LEU A 12 -6.83 -21.22 -9.16
C LEU A 12 -6.14 -22.08 -10.24
N VAL A 13 -4.81 -22.23 -10.18
CA VAL A 13 -4.08 -23.08 -11.13
C VAL A 13 -4.19 -24.57 -10.81
N SER A 14 -4.51 -24.95 -9.56
CA SER A 14 -4.68 -26.35 -9.15
C SER A 14 -6.05 -26.90 -9.49
N GLY A 15 -7.00 -26.08 -9.93
CA GLY A 15 -8.35 -26.46 -10.31
C GLY A 15 -8.40 -27.25 -11.63
N ALA A 16 -9.60 -27.44 -12.16
CA ALA A 16 -9.87 -28.23 -13.38
C ALA A 16 -9.40 -27.57 -14.71
N GLY A 17 -8.39 -26.70 -14.63
CA GLY A 17 -7.84 -25.95 -15.77
C GLY A 17 -6.56 -26.57 -16.34
N ASP A 18 -5.93 -25.82 -17.25
CA ASP A 18 -4.68 -26.19 -17.91
C ASP A 18 -3.42 -25.79 -17.11
N GLY A 19 -3.57 -25.48 -15.82
CA GLY A 19 -2.48 -25.03 -14.94
C GLY A 19 -1.99 -23.61 -15.25
N ARG A 20 -2.81 -22.80 -15.91
CA ARG A 20 -2.53 -21.41 -16.23
C ARG A 20 -3.62 -20.49 -15.66
N LEU A 21 -3.24 -19.30 -15.26
CA LEU A 21 -4.17 -18.27 -14.86
C LEU A 21 -4.90 -17.70 -16.08
N SER A 22 -6.23 -17.87 -16.10
CA SER A 22 -7.11 -17.34 -17.13
C SER A 22 -7.45 -15.85 -16.86
N LEU A 23 -8.13 -15.19 -17.80
CA LEU A 23 -8.61 -13.84 -17.61
C LEU A 23 -9.53 -13.71 -16.37
N LYS A 24 -10.41 -14.69 -16.16
CA LYS A 24 -11.28 -14.72 -14.98
C LYS A 24 -10.50 -14.83 -13.66
N ASP A 25 -9.43 -15.63 -13.67
CA ASP A 25 -8.55 -15.75 -12.49
C ASP A 25 -7.78 -14.46 -12.26
N ALA A 26 -7.34 -13.81 -13.33
CA ALA A 26 -6.70 -12.50 -13.27
C ALA A 26 -7.60 -11.43 -12.64
N GLU A 27 -8.88 -11.41 -12.98
CA GLU A 27 -9.87 -10.50 -12.38
C GLU A 27 -10.01 -10.73 -10.87
N VAL A 28 -10.08 -12.00 -10.43
CA VAL A 28 -10.13 -12.36 -9.01
C VAL A 28 -8.87 -11.90 -8.28
N LEU A 29 -7.68 -12.20 -8.83
CA LEU A 29 -6.41 -11.82 -8.22
C LEU A 29 -6.24 -10.30 -8.17
N LEU A 30 -6.66 -9.57 -9.21
CA LEU A 30 -6.60 -8.12 -9.20
C LEU A 30 -7.50 -7.49 -8.13
N THR A 31 -8.64 -8.11 -7.85
CA THR A 31 -9.55 -7.65 -6.79
C THR A 31 -8.91 -7.83 -5.41
N LEU A 32 -8.19 -8.92 -5.18
CA LEU A 32 -7.46 -9.16 -3.94
C LEU A 32 -6.24 -8.23 -3.80
N VAL A 33 -5.50 -8.01 -4.88
CA VAL A 33 -4.37 -7.05 -4.90
C VAL A 33 -4.85 -5.61 -4.68
N LYS A 34 -6.09 -5.29 -5.05
CA LYS A 34 -6.73 -3.98 -4.88
C LYS A 34 -7.71 -3.99 -3.71
N ASP A 35 -7.42 -4.64 -2.61
CA ASP A 35 -8.28 -4.65 -1.43
C ASP A 35 -8.46 -3.25 -0.81
N GLY A 36 -7.49 -2.35 -1.08
CA GLY A 36 -7.53 -0.92 -0.78
C GLY A 36 -7.86 -0.04 -2.01
N LYS A 37 -7.74 1.27 -1.81
CA LYS A 37 -7.93 2.26 -2.89
C LYS A 37 -6.73 2.39 -3.83
N MET A 38 -5.57 1.88 -3.44
CA MET A 38 -4.30 1.97 -4.18
C MET A 38 -3.46 0.71 -3.93
N ILE A 39 -2.59 0.39 -4.88
CA ILE A 39 -1.67 -0.75 -4.78
C ILE A 39 -0.41 -0.29 -4.04
N THR A 40 -0.09 -0.96 -2.94
CA THR A 40 1.11 -0.70 -2.12
C THR A 40 2.36 -1.35 -2.72
N SER A 41 3.54 -1.00 -2.19
CA SER A 41 4.80 -1.67 -2.57
C SER A 41 4.78 -3.17 -2.27
N THR A 42 4.20 -3.57 -1.13
CA THR A 42 4.07 -4.98 -0.74
C THR A 42 3.19 -5.77 -1.72
N GLU A 43 2.09 -5.17 -2.18
CA GLU A 43 1.22 -5.76 -3.20
C GLU A 43 1.93 -5.84 -4.56
N MET A 44 2.74 -4.84 -4.92
CA MET A 44 3.56 -4.90 -6.14
C MET A 44 4.60 -6.03 -6.10
N ASP A 45 5.26 -6.25 -4.95
CA ASP A 45 6.16 -7.39 -4.76
C ASP A 45 5.42 -8.73 -4.90
N THR A 46 4.17 -8.79 -4.43
CA THR A 46 3.30 -9.96 -4.60
C THR A 46 2.96 -10.18 -6.07
N VAL A 47 2.62 -9.13 -6.79
CA VAL A 47 2.36 -9.17 -8.23
C VAL A 47 3.58 -9.66 -9.01
N ASP A 48 4.76 -9.15 -8.70
CA ASP A 48 6.01 -9.60 -9.33
C ASP A 48 6.29 -11.07 -9.06
N TYR A 49 5.98 -11.55 -7.85
CA TYR A 49 6.04 -12.96 -7.52
C TYR A 49 5.06 -13.79 -8.35
N LEU A 50 3.82 -13.32 -8.53
CA LEU A 50 2.82 -14.01 -9.36
C LEU A 50 3.29 -14.16 -10.81
N PHE A 51 3.83 -13.11 -11.42
CA PHE A 51 4.35 -13.18 -12.79
C PHE A 51 5.55 -14.11 -12.94
N LYS A 52 6.39 -14.22 -11.92
CA LYS A 52 7.57 -15.10 -11.94
C LYS A 52 7.25 -16.57 -11.74
N ASN A 53 6.23 -16.88 -10.93
CA ASN A 53 6.02 -18.24 -10.43
C ASN A 53 4.78 -18.93 -11.02
N PHE A 54 3.86 -18.20 -11.64
CA PHE A 54 2.65 -18.74 -12.25
C PHE A 54 2.65 -18.56 -13.75
N ARG A 55 2.05 -19.51 -14.46
CA ARG A 55 1.85 -19.42 -15.92
C ARG A 55 0.53 -18.70 -16.18
N TRP A 56 0.55 -17.75 -17.09
CA TRP A 56 -0.60 -16.95 -17.48
C TRP A 56 -1.01 -17.27 -18.91
N THR A 57 -2.29 -17.17 -19.22
CA THR A 57 -2.70 -17.08 -20.62
C THR A 57 -2.29 -15.71 -21.18
N PRO A 58 -1.96 -15.58 -22.47
CA PRO A 58 -1.52 -14.31 -23.06
C PRO A 58 -2.52 -13.16 -22.82
N VAL A 59 -3.81 -13.46 -22.92
CA VAL A 59 -4.89 -12.48 -22.69
C VAL A 59 -4.94 -12.02 -21.23
N ALA A 60 -4.75 -12.94 -20.27
CA ALA A 60 -4.76 -12.64 -18.86
C ALA A 60 -3.52 -11.79 -18.48
N ASP A 61 -2.33 -12.13 -18.99
CA ASP A 61 -1.09 -11.40 -18.73
C ASP A 61 -1.19 -9.97 -19.24
N GLU A 62 -1.61 -9.77 -20.49
CA GLU A 62 -1.77 -8.44 -21.09
C GLU A 62 -2.79 -7.59 -20.33
N TRP A 63 -3.96 -8.16 -20.03
CA TRP A 63 -5.03 -7.48 -19.31
C TRP A 63 -4.58 -7.07 -17.89
N PHE A 64 -3.98 -8.01 -17.14
CA PHE A 64 -3.55 -7.75 -15.77
C PHE A 64 -2.48 -6.64 -15.70
N ARG A 65 -1.48 -6.68 -16.60
CA ARG A 65 -0.47 -5.61 -16.69
C ARG A 65 -1.07 -4.26 -17.04
N LYS A 66 -2.07 -4.22 -17.92
CA LYS A 66 -2.76 -2.99 -18.30
C LYS A 66 -3.52 -2.40 -17.11
N GLU A 67 -4.26 -3.24 -16.39
CA GLU A 67 -5.02 -2.82 -15.20
C GLU A 67 -4.12 -2.39 -14.05
N LEU A 68 -3.02 -3.11 -13.81
CA LEU A 68 -2.00 -2.70 -12.85
C LEU A 68 -1.38 -1.34 -13.20
N LYS A 69 -1.04 -1.14 -14.46
CA LYS A 69 -0.46 0.13 -14.92
C LYS A 69 -1.44 1.29 -14.74
N ALA A 70 -2.73 1.05 -14.95
CA ALA A 70 -3.78 2.03 -14.73
C ALA A 70 -3.96 2.35 -13.23
N ALA A 71 -3.89 1.34 -12.37
CA ALA A 71 -3.96 1.47 -10.92
C ALA A 71 -2.70 2.11 -10.34
N ASN A 72 -1.53 1.70 -10.82
CA ASN A 72 -0.23 2.16 -10.33
C ASN A 72 0.06 3.64 -10.66
N LYS A 73 -0.61 4.22 -11.64
CA LYS A 73 -0.57 5.68 -11.87
C LYS A 73 -1.06 6.49 -10.67
N LYS A 74 -1.76 5.85 -9.72
CA LYS A 74 -2.29 6.46 -8.49
C LYS A 74 -1.58 5.95 -7.23
N ALA A 75 -0.69 4.95 -7.35
CA ALA A 75 0.05 4.43 -6.20
C ALA A 75 1.03 5.49 -5.67
N PRO A 76 1.17 5.62 -4.34
CA PRO A 76 2.16 6.49 -3.76
C PRO A 76 3.57 6.02 -4.13
N MET A 77 4.47 6.98 -4.38
CA MET A 77 5.86 6.67 -4.65
C MET A 77 6.59 6.42 -3.30
N PRO A 78 7.23 5.26 -3.12
CA PRO A 78 8.02 5.02 -1.91
C PRO A 78 9.21 5.98 -1.88
N ILE A 79 9.44 6.64 -0.74
CA ILE A 79 10.59 7.50 -0.51
C ILE A 79 11.22 7.20 0.86
N SER A 80 12.49 7.57 1.01
CA SER A 80 13.19 7.45 2.28
C SER A 80 12.75 8.52 3.28
N LEU A 81 12.93 8.26 4.59
CA LEU A 81 12.67 9.23 5.64
C LEU A 81 13.54 10.49 5.48
N GLU A 82 14.79 10.34 4.99
CA GLU A 82 15.67 11.48 4.71
C GLU A 82 15.11 12.36 3.58
N GLU A 83 14.60 11.74 2.53
CA GLU A 83 13.95 12.46 1.43
C GLU A 83 12.66 13.13 1.88
N LEU A 84 11.85 12.44 2.71
CA LEU A 84 10.62 12.98 3.28
C LEU A 84 10.87 14.24 4.11
N SER A 85 11.94 14.27 4.91
CA SER A 85 12.27 15.41 5.76
C SER A 85 12.52 16.72 4.98
N ARG A 86 12.77 16.61 3.67
CA ARG A 86 12.98 17.76 2.76
C ARG A 86 11.71 18.16 1.99
N LYS A 87 10.61 17.46 2.20
CA LYS A 87 9.34 17.70 1.49
C LYS A 87 8.44 18.68 2.24
N HIS A 88 7.55 19.31 1.51
CA HIS A 88 6.49 20.15 2.08
C HIS A 88 5.16 19.38 2.06
N PHE A 89 4.50 19.32 3.20
CA PHE A 89 3.26 18.57 3.38
C PHE A 89 2.02 19.37 2.98
N ALA A 90 0.91 18.66 2.76
CA ALA A 90 -0.38 19.28 2.53
C ALA A 90 -0.77 20.22 3.67
N THR A 91 -1.33 21.38 3.32
CA THR A 91 -1.74 22.42 4.28
C THR A 91 -3.15 22.21 4.81
N GLN A 92 -3.98 21.49 4.04
CA GLN A 92 -5.34 21.12 4.41
C GLN A 92 -5.39 19.62 4.75
N ASP A 93 -6.40 19.23 5.54
CA ASP A 93 -6.62 17.82 5.86
C ASP A 93 -7.02 17.06 4.59
N VAL A 94 -6.31 15.95 4.34
CA VAL A 94 -6.55 15.09 3.16
C VAL A 94 -7.85 14.31 3.25
N LEU A 95 -8.41 14.16 4.47
CA LEU A 95 -9.67 13.51 4.72
C LEU A 95 -10.76 14.55 4.97
N SER A 96 -11.80 14.51 4.15
CA SER A 96 -12.89 15.50 4.20
C SER A 96 -13.90 15.24 5.31
N ASP A 97 -14.10 13.97 5.70
CA ASP A 97 -15.12 13.62 6.68
C ASP A 97 -14.53 13.28 8.06
N THR A 98 -15.33 13.53 9.10
CA THR A 98 -14.92 13.35 10.51
C THR A 98 -14.72 11.87 10.86
N THR A 99 -15.51 10.95 10.27
CA THR A 99 -15.39 9.51 10.53
C THR A 99 -14.05 8.98 10.06
N ALA A 100 -13.64 9.37 8.83
CA ALA A 100 -12.32 9.00 8.29
C ALA A 100 -11.17 9.58 9.12
N ARG A 101 -11.30 10.83 9.60
CA ARG A 101 -10.29 11.44 10.49
C ARG A 101 -10.17 10.69 11.82
N ASN A 102 -11.28 10.29 12.42
CA ASN A 102 -11.27 9.51 13.64
C ASN A 102 -10.66 8.12 13.42
N ALA A 103 -11.01 7.44 12.30
CA ALA A 103 -10.41 6.16 11.94
C ALA A 103 -8.89 6.28 11.77
N ARG A 104 -8.41 7.33 11.07
CA ARG A 104 -6.97 7.63 10.96
C ARG A 104 -6.31 7.80 12.32
N LYS A 105 -6.94 8.59 13.23
CA LYS A 105 -6.41 8.80 14.58
C LYS A 105 -6.25 7.48 15.33
N HIS A 106 -7.28 6.64 15.35
CA HIS A 106 -7.21 5.32 15.99
C HIS A 106 -6.15 4.41 15.36
N ALA A 107 -6.01 4.43 14.02
CA ALA A 107 -4.96 3.66 13.34
C ALA A 107 -3.56 4.14 13.75
N LEU A 108 -3.35 5.46 13.84
CA LEU A 108 -2.07 6.03 14.28
C LEU A 108 -1.78 5.72 15.75
N GLU A 109 -2.77 5.81 16.64
CA GLU A 109 -2.66 5.42 18.05
C GLU A 109 -2.25 3.95 18.19
N ALA A 110 -2.87 3.05 17.42
CA ALA A 110 -2.52 1.63 17.41
C ALA A 110 -1.12 1.34 16.82
N ALA A 111 -0.63 2.23 15.97
CA ALA A 111 0.67 2.10 15.32
C ALA A 111 1.83 2.72 16.12
N THR A 112 1.56 3.35 17.26
CA THR A 112 2.62 4.00 18.06
C THR A 112 3.63 3.00 18.59
N SER A 113 4.85 3.46 18.86
CA SER A 113 5.94 2.62 19.36
C SER A 113 5.62 1.94 20.71
N GLU A 114 4.68 2.51 21.48
CA GLU A 114 4.21 1.91 22.73
C GLU A 114 3.33 0.66 22.50
N THR A 115 2.63 0.61 21.37
CA THR A 115 1.73 -0.49 21.01
C THR A 115 2.35 -1.45 20.00
N ASN A 116 3.26 -0.98 19.16
CA ASN A 116 4.01 -1.78 18.19
C ASN A 116 5.24 -2.45 18.85
N LEU A 117 4.99 -3.42 19.72
CA LEU A 117 6.02 -4.10 20.51
C LEU A 117 7.01 -4.91 19.68
N ASP A 118 6.58 -5.39 18.52
CA ASP A 118 7.42 -6.17 17.61
C ASP A 118 8.28 -5.27 16.70
N HIS A 119 8.10 -3.95 16.78
CA HIS A 119 8.82 -2.96 15.97
C HIS A 119 8.71 -3.22 14.45
N ASP A 120 7.55 -3.70 14.01
CA ASP A 120 7.27 -3.89 12.61
C ASP A 120 7.28 -2.57 11.84
N ASP A 121 7.73 -2.62 10.59
CA ASP A 121 7.67 -1.46 9.70
C ASP A 121 6.22 -1.15 9.32
N ILE A 122 5.79 0.07 9.63
CA ILE A 122 4.46 0.59 9.33
C ILE A 122 4.54 1.50 8.11
N GLY A 123 3.73 1.21 7.10
CA GLY A 123 3.60 2.03 5.91
C GLY A 123 2.66 3.20 6.14
N LEU A 124 3.13 4.41 5.86
CA LEU A 124 2.34 5.64 5.91
C LEU A 124 2.24 6.28 4.53
N TRP A 125 1.03 6.65 4.14
CA TRP A 125 0.79 7.43 2.93
C TRP A 125 0.63 8.89 3.27
N ILE A 126 1.47 9.71 2.67
CA ILE A 126 1.60 11.12 3.02
C ILE A 126 1.35 11.97 1.79
N ARG A 127 0.42 12.92 1.89
CA ARG A 127 0.12 13.89 0.85
C ARG A 127 1.07 15.07 0.93
N LEU A 128 1.74 15.35 -0.16
CA LEU A 128 2.62 16.50 -0.29
C LEU A 128 1.86 17.76 -0.77
N ARG A 129 2.49 18.91 -0.62
CA ARG A 129 1.91 20.21 -1.00
C ARG A 129 1.65 20.35 -2.49
N ASP A 130 2.42 19.66 -3.33
CA ASP A 130 2.25 19.62 -4.78
C ASP A 130 1.09 18.70 -5.24
N GLY A 131 0.39 18.06 -4.30
CA GLY A 131 -0.71 17.15 -4.56
C GLY A 131 -0.28 15.70 -4.81
N SER A 132 1.01 15.40 -4.85
CA SER A 132 1.49 14.02 -4.94
C SER A 132 1.30 13.29 -3.60
N THR A 133 1.22 11.95 -3.64
CA THR A 133 1.22 11.09 -2.46
C THR A 133 2.49 10.26 -2.48
N VAL A 134 3.15 10.17 -1.34
CA VAL A 134 4.33 9.35 -1.13
C VAL A 134 4.05 8.30 -0.06
N GLU A 135 4.77 7.20 -0.12
CA GLU A 135 4.75 6.14 0.90
C GLU A 135 6.08 6.12 1.63
N VAL A 136 6.03 6.03 2.96
CA VAL A 136 7.21 5.83 3.79
C VAL A 136 6.98 4.71 4.78
N PHE A 137 8.04 4.00 5.11
CA PHE A 137 8.03 2.95 6.12
C PHE A 137 8.82 3.39 7.35
N SER A 138 8.26 3.15 8.53
CA SER A 138 8.92 3.44 9.81
C SER A 138 8.52 2.41 10.84
N ASN A 139 9.49 1.88 11.58
CA ASN A 139 9.27 1.04 12.74
C ASN A 139 9.26 1.83 14.06
N PHE A 140 9.33 3.15 13.99
CA PHE A 140 9.19 4.06 15.12
C PHE A 140 8.16 5.12 14.75
N ILE A 141 7.09 5.19 15.53
CA ILE A 141 6.02 6.17 15.41
C ILE A 141 5.68 6.67 16.80
N GLU A 142 5.71 7.98 16.97
CA GLU A 142 5.24 8.67 18.15
C GLU A 142 4.18 9.68 17.72
N LEU A 143 3.00 9.61 18.35
CA LEU A 143 1.87 10.46 18.00
C LEU A 143 1.80 11.64 18.97
N GLU A 144 1.98 12.83 18.44
CA GLU A 144 1.68 14.10 19.12
C GLU A 144 0.30 14.62 18.65
N GLU A 145 -0.17 15.73 19.23
CA GLU A 145 -1.52 16.25 18.95
C GLU A 145 -1.80 16.45 17.45
N ASP A 146 -0.88 17.11 16.74
CA ASP A 146 -1.01 17.48 15.32
C ASP A 146 0.03 16.83 14.41
N PHE A 147 0.96 16.06 14.97
CA PHE A 147 2.10 15.51 14.25
C PHE A 147 2.36 14.06 14.62
N VAL A 148 2.93 13.36 13.66
CA VAL A 148 3.53 12.04 13.86
C VAL A 148 5.03 12.21 13.72
N GLN A 149 5.78 11.84 14.76
CA GLN A 149 7.23 11.76 14.70
C GLN A 149 7.63 10.37 14.22
N LEU A 150 8.40 10.33 13.15
CA LEU A 150 8.96 9.12 12.59
C LEU A 150 10.42 8.97 13.03
N ARG A 151 10.99 7.79 12.77
CA ARG A 151 12.40 7.51 13.04
C ARG A 151 13.32 8.60 12.49
N GLY A 152 14.30 9.00 13.30
CA GLY A 152 15.22 10.09 12.94
C GLY A 152 14.68 11.49 13.15
N GLY A 153 13.51 11.63 13.82
CA GLY A 153 12.94 12.93 14.19
C GLY A 153 12.18 13.63 13.06
N CYS A 154 11.81 12.91 12.00
CA CYS A 154 11.00 13.48 10.94
C CYS A 154 9.55 13.69 11.44
N LEU A 155 9.08 14.94 11.44
CA LEU A 155 7.72 15.30 11.85
C LEU A 155 6.80 15.41 10.65
N VAL A 156 5.72 14.63 10.65
CA VAL A 156 4.70 14.60 9.61
C VAL A 156 3.38 15.10 10.20
N PRO A 157 2.75 16.15 9.63
CA PRO A 157 1.45 16.59 10.11
C PRO A 157 0.39 15.50 9.95
N VAL A 158 -0.37 15.22 11.01
CA VAL A 158 -1.47 14.21 10.97
C VAL A 158 -2.45 14.49 9.82
N ARG A 159 -2.72 15.75 9.52
CA ARG A 159 -3.60 16.16 8.41
C ARG A 159 -3.12 15.71 7.02
N ALA A 160 -1.85 15.38 6.87
CA ALA A 160 -1.24 14.97 5.58
C ALA A 160 -1.22 13.45 5.36
N ILE A 161 -1.62 12.66 6.37
CA ILE A 161 -1.61 11.18 6.38
C ILE A 161 -2.98 10.64 5.98
#